data_ab7bc18635d0533bd5e4c5ea436a0d08
#
_entry.id   ab7bc18635d0533bd5e4c5ea436a0d08
#
_cell.length_a   1.000
_cell.length_b   1.000
_cell.length_c   1.000
_cell.angle_alpha   90.00
_cell.angle_beta   90.00
_cell.angle_gamma   90.00
#
_symmetry.space_group_name_H-M   'P 1'
#
loop_
_entity.id
_entity.type
_entity.pdbx_description
1 polymer ?
#
loop_
_entity_poly.entity_id
_entity_poly.type
_entity_poly.pdbx_seq_one_letter_code
_entity_poly.pdbx_strand_id
1 'polypeptide(L)'
;MRLLLVSNSTGPDGNYLDWCENELTTFLGPGAHVLFVPFAGVDEGAYGKTAVDRLALMGVTAEWADRSDDFGAALGRATAVFIGGGNTFLLLDRLARSGMLDAIRDRVRDGLPYVGTSAGANVAGPTIRTTNDMPIVEPPSFAAMGLVPFQINPHYIDRDPDSTHKGETRDQRLLEFMTQNDTPVVALREGALLDVSDGSVEVRGRAGAWVYLKGQDRREVPPGTRIDDLVGGPEPGGPDAGRSSKGIFPRPARSGTGS
;
A
#
# COMPACT_ATOMS: atom_id res chain seq x y z
N MET A 1 5.06 -2.57 16.02
CA MET A 1 4.47 -3.00 14.73
C MET A 1 5.59 -3.20 13.71
N ARG A 2 5.56 -4.31 12.93
CA ARG A 2 6.61 -4.63 11.96
C ARG A 2 5.98 -4.83 10.58
N LEU A 3 6.43 -4.06 9.56
CA LEU A 3 5.93 -4.16 8.19
C LEU A 3 7.10 -4.25 7.21
N LEU A 4 6.97 -5.08 6.17
CA LEU A 4 7.85 -5.12 5.01
C LEU A 4 7.02 -4.80 3.77
N LEU A 5 7.21 -3.60 3.20
CA LEU A 5 6.39 -3.08 2.11
C LEU A 5 7.21 -3.02 0.82
N VAL A 6 6.96 -3.96 -0.08
CA VAL A 6 7.80 -4.25 -1.24
C VAL A 6 7.15 -3.68 -2.50
N SER A 7 7.90 -2.94 -3.30
CA SER A 7 7.39 -2.30 -4.52
C SER A 7 6.84 -3.30 -5.53
N ASN A 8 7.62 -4.33 -5.83
CA ASN A 8 7.28 -5.35 -6.84
C ASN A 8 7.70 -6.74 -6.37
N SER A 9 6.94 -7.76 -6.73
CA SER A 9 7.25 -9.14 -6.39
C SER A 9 8.21 -9.82 -7.37
N THR A 10 8.31 -9.33 -8.60
CA THR A 10 9.13 -9.92 -9.66
C THR A 10 9.97 -8.84 -10.32
N GLY A 11 11.28 -9.01 -10.37
CA GLY A 11 12.19 -8.13 -11.10
C GLY A 11 12.25 -8.47 -12.60
N PRO A 12 12.86 -7.60 -13.43
CA PRO A 12 12.94 -7.80 -14.88
C PRO A 12 13.62 -9.12 -15.29
N ASP A 13 14.61 -9.54 -14.54
CA ASP A 13 15.49 -10.69 -14.86
C ASP A 13 15.32 -11.85 -13.85
N GLY A 14 14.23 -11.87 -13.07
CA GLY A 14 14.07 -12.84 -11.98
C GLY A 14 12.71 -13.52 -11.95
N ASN A 15 12.61 -14.53 -11.10
CA ASN A 15 11.34 -15.18 -10.78
C ASN A 15 10.63 -14.44 -9.63
N TYR A 16 9.45 -14.92 -9.30
CA TYR A 16 8.62 -14.41 -8.22
C TYR A 16 9.40 -14.41 -6.88
N LEU A 17 9.53 -13.24 -6.25
CA LEU A 17 10.21 -12.96 -4.97
C LEU A 17 11.73 -13.23 -4.93
N ASP A 18 12.40 -13.51 -6.06
CA ASP A 18 13.84 -13.81 -6.05
C ASP A 18 14.68 -12.65 -5.52
N TRP A 19 14.37 -11.42 -5.95
CA TRP A 19 15.20 -10.27 -5.64
C TRP A 19 15.13 -9.83 -4.17
N CYS A 20 14.06 -10.16 -3.46
CA CYS A 20 13.82 -9.77 -2.07
C CYS A 20 13.80 -10.99 -1.10
N GLU A 21 14.29 -12.16 -1.53
CA GLU A 21 14.30 -13.36 -0.72
C GLU A 21 15.00 -13.18 0.63
N ASN A 22 16.19 -12.57 0.63
CA ASN A 22 16.96 -12.35 1.86
C ASN A 22 16.24 -11.42 2.83
N GLU A 23 15.64 -10.35 2.32
CA GLU A 23 14.85 -9.41 3.12
C GLU A 23 13.62 -10.07 3.71
N LEU A 24 12.91 -10.87 2.91
CA LEU A 24 11.73 -11.61 3.34
C LEU A 24 12.07 -12.63 4.43
N THR A 25 13.07 -13.48 4.20
CA THR A 25 13.46 -14.53 5.16
C THR A 25 14.00 -13.95 6.45
N THR A 26 14.78 -12.87 6.38
CA THR A 26 15.27 -12.14 7.55
C THR A 26 14.12 -11.50 8.33
N PHE A 27 13.17 -10.88 7.64
CA PHE A 27 12.02 -10.23 8.26
C PHE A 27 11.07 -11.24 8.93
N LEU A 28 10.77 -12.35 8.27
CA LEU A 28 9.88 -13.39 8.78
C LEU A 28 10.52 -14.16 9.93
N GLY A 29 11.83 -14.42 9.84
CA GLY A 29 12.57 -15.18 10.85
C GLY A 29 12.32 -16.70 10.77
N PRO A 30 13.07 -17.46 11.56
CA PRO A 30 12.95 -18.92 11.58
C PRO A 30 11.61 -19.37 12.18
N GLY A 31 11.02 -20.42 11.60
CA GLY A 31 9.77 -21.01 12.09
C GLY A 31 8.52 -20.18 11.79
N ALA A 32 8.60 -19.20 10.90
CA ALA A 32 7.43 -18.44 10.48
C ALA A 32 6.38 -19.34 9.82
N HIS A 33 5.11 -19.10 10.18
CA HIS A 33 3.94 -19.66 9.52
C HIS A 33 3.13 -18.49 8.92
N VAL A 34 3.19 -18.37 7.60
CA VAL A 34 2.64 -17.22 6.85
C VAL A 34 1.25 -17.53 6.33
N LEU A 35 0.28 -16.65 6.62
CA LEU A 35 -0.98 -16.62 5.89
C LEU A 35 -0.82 -15.71 4.67
N PHE A 36 -0.77 -16.29 3.47
CA PHE A 36 -0.73 -15.55 2.22
C PHE A 36 -2.13 -15.19 1.76
N VAL A 37 -2.34 -13.92 1.37
CA VAL A 37 -3.63 -13.39 0.91
C VAL A 37 -3.55 -13.07 -0.59
N PRO A 38 -4.15 -13.91 -1.49
CA PRO A 38 -4.01 -13.81 -2.94
C PRO A 38 -5.05 -12.89 -3.61
N PHE A 39 -5.80 -12.10 -2.85
CA PHE A 39 -7.07 -11.47 -3.30
C PHE A 39 -6.90 -10.33 -4.31
N ALA A 40 -5.68 -9.89 -4.61
CA ALA A 40 -5.39 -8.98 -5.71
C ALA A 40 -5.32 -9.70 -7.08
N GLY A 41 -5.17 -11.01 -7.09
CA GLY A 41 -5.10 -11.84 -8.28
C GLY A 41 -6.47 -12.20 -8.84
N VAL A 42 -6.56 -12.43 -10.16
CA VAL A 42 -7.79 -12.88 -10.81
C VAL A 42 -8.09 -14.33 -10.43
N ASP A 43 -7.08 -15.20 -10.49
CA ASP A 43 -7.14 -16.60 -10.04
C ASP A 43 -6.45 -16.71 -8.67
N GLU A 44 -7.25 -16.64 -7.60
CA GLU A 44 -6.78 -16.68 -6.22
C GLU A 44 -6.09 -18.01 -5.87
N GLY A 45 -6.64 -19.14 -6.35
CA GLY A 45 -6.09 -20.45 -6.04
C GLY A 45 -4.73 -20.70 -6.72
N ALA A 46 -4.61 -20.41 -8.00
CA ALA A 46 -3.35 -20.53 -8.73
C ALA A 46 -2.28 -19.59 -8.14
N TYR A 47 -2.68 -18.36 -7.79
CA TYR A 47 -1.75 -17.40 -7.18
C TYR A 47 -1.33 -17.84 -5.77
N GLY A 48 -2.28 -18.27 -4.94
CA GLY A 48 -2.01 -18.79 -3.60
C GLY A 48 -1.03 -19.96 -3.64
N LYS A 49 -1.27 -20.93 -4.53
CA LYS A 49 -0.36 -22.06 -4.73
C LYS A 49 1.05 -21.61 -5.12
N THR A 50 1.18 -20.72 -6.10
CA THR A 50 2.48 -20.21 -6.54
C THR A 50 3.26 -19.55 -5.40
N ALA A 51 2.57 -18.74 -4.58
CA ALA A 51 3.19 -18.07 -3.45
C ALA A 51 3.63 -19.05 -2.35
N VAL A 52 2.79 -20.02 -2.00
CA VAL A 52 3.11 -21.04 -1.00
C VAL A 52 4.28 -21.90 -1.45
N ASP A 53 4.27 -22.37 -2.72
CA ASP A 53 5.38 -23.15 -3.29
C ASP A 53 6.69 -22.34 -3.23
N ARG A 54 6.65 -21.03 -3.54
CA ARG A 54 7.85 -20.17 -3.48
C ARG A 54 8.34 -19.93 -2.07
N LEU A 55 7.45 -19.70 -1.10
CA LEU A 55 7.80 -19.53 0.30
C LEU A 55 8.38 -20.83 0.88
N ALA A 56 7.87 -22.00 0.46
CA ALA A 56 8.43 -23.29 0.86
C ALA A 56 9.88 -23.48 0.37
N LEU A 57 10.22 -23.02 -0.84
CA LEU A 57 11.61 -23.01 -1.34
C LEU A 57 12.54 -22.11 -0.50
N MET A 58 12.00 -21.06 0.12
CA MET A 58 12.72 -20.20 1.07
C MET A 58 12.80 -20.80 2.49
N GLY A 59 12.25 -21.98 2.73
CA GLY A 59 12.18 -22.60 4.05
C GLY A 59 11.09 -22.00 4.97
N VAL A 60 10.12 -21.27 4.40
CA VAL A 60 9.01 -20.65 5.15
C VAL A 60 7.76 -21.51 5.00
N THR A 61 7.14 -21.87 6.12
CA THR A 61 5.83 -22.54 6.11
C THR A 61 4.74 -21.51 5.77
N ALA A 62 3.87 -21.84 4.83
CA ALA A 62 2.79 -20.94 4.43
C ALA A 62 1.51 -21.71 4.05
N GLU A 63 0.37 -21.07 4.28
CA GLU A 63 -0.93 -21.43 3.71
C GLU A 63 -1.51 -20.18 3.03
N TRP A 64 -2.40 -20.34 2.04
CA TRP A 64 -3.10 -19.18 1.46
C TRP A 64 -4.53 -19.08 1.97
N ALA A 65 -5.02 -17.86 2.07
CA ALA A 65 -6.37 -17.57 2.47
C ALA A 65 -7.35 -17.94 1.33
N ASP A 66 -8.35 -18.76 1.65
CA ASP A 66 -9.53 -18.99 0.82
C ASP A 66 -10.71 -18.23 1.43
N ARG A 67 -11.52 -17.55 0.60
CA ARG A 67 -12.68 -16.79 1.08
C ARG A 67 -13.84 -17.67 1.54
N SER A 68 -13.80 -18.95 1.22
CA SER A 68 -14.76 -19.95 1.69
C SER A 68 -14.43 -20.54 3.06
N ASP A 69 -13.19 -20.39 3.51
CA ASP A 69 -12.68 -20.93 4.77
C ASP A 69 -12.89 -19.98 5.95
N ASP A 70 -12.68 -20.47 7.17
CA ASP A 70 -12.63 -19.63 8.37
C ASP A 70 -11.32 -18.82 8.39
N PHE A 71 -11.37 -17.64 7.74
CA PHE A 71 -10.27 -16.70 7.70
C PHE A 71 -9.77 -16.30 9.09
N GLY A 72 -10.68 -16.11 10.05
CA GLY A 72 -10.34 -15.73 11.42
C GLY A 72 -9.47 -16.80 12.10
N ALA A 73 -9.81 -18.07 11.93
CA ALA A 73 -9.00 -19.18 12.44
C ALA A 73 -7.64 -19.26 11.75
N ALA A 74 -7.58 -19.10 10.42
CA ALA A 74 -6.31 -19.08 9.67
C ALA A 74 -5.40 -17.92 10.12
N LEU A 75 -5.96 -16.70 10.22
CA LEU A 75 -5.23 -15.52 10.71
C LEU A 75 -4.80 -15.67 12.18
N GLY A 76 -5.58 -16.39 12.98
CA GLY A 76 -5.23 -16.69 14.39
C GLY A 76 -4.03 -17.62 14.53
N ARG A 77 -3.83 -18.57 13.60
CA ARG A 77 -2.69 -19.49 13.60
C ARG A 77 -1.42 -18.89 13.01
N ALA A 78 -1.56 -17.89 12.16
CA ALA A 78 -0.42 -17.28 11.47
C ALA A 78 0.49 -16.50 12.41
N THR A 79 1.80 -16.59 12.18
CA THR A 79 2.83 -15.77 12.82
C THR A 79 3.22 -14.56 11.97
N ALA A 80 2.76 -14.50 10.74
CA ALA A 80 2.86 -13.34 9.85
C ALA A 80 1.75 -13.40 8.80
N VAL A 81 1.31 -12.25 8.30
CA VAL A 81 0.40 -12.12 7.15
C VAL A 81 1.14 -11.54 5.96
N PHE A 82 0.92 -12.12 4.77
CA PHE A 82 1.52 -11.65 3.53
C PHE A 82 0.44 -11.37 2.49
N ILE A 83 0.25 -10.10 2.12
CA ILE A 83 -0.69 -9.68 1.08
C ILE A 83 0.03 -9.55 -0.25
N GLY A 84 -0.39 -10.34 -1.23
CA GLY A 84 0.18 -10.37 -2.57
C GLY A 84 -0.17 -9.16 -3.42
N GLY A 85 0.56 -9.01 -4.54
CA GLY A 85 0.30 -8.02 -5.57
C GLY A 85 -0.82 -8.41 -6.53
N GLY A 86 -1.13 -7.52 -7.45
CA GLY A 86 -2.19 -7.61 -8.46
C GLY A 86 -2.99 -6.31 -8.52
N ASN A 87 -4.29 -6.37 -8.80
CA ASN A 87 -5.10 -5.16 -8.87
C ASN A 87 -5.53 -4.67 -7.49
N THR A 88 -5.14 -3.45 -7.14
CA THR A 88 -5.38 -2.84 -5.83
C THR A 88 -6.87 -2.60 -5.55
N PHE A 89 -7.66 -2.23 -6.55
CA PHE A 89 -9.10 -2.03 -6.38
C PHE A 89 -9.80 -3.34 -6.06
N LEU A 90 -9.44 -4.41 -6.78
CA LEU A 90 -9.97 -5.75 -6.56
C LEU A 90 -9.60 -6.27 -5.17
N LEU A 91 -8.34 -6.06 -4.74
CA LEU A 91 -7.87 -6.41 -3.41
C LEU A 91 -8.69 -5.71 -2.33
N LEU A 92 -8.80 -4.38 -2.42
CA LEU A 92 -9.52 -3.61 -1.42
C LEU A 92 -11.01 -3.96 -1.37
N ASP A 93 -11.66 -4.14 -2.53
CA ASP A 93 -13.07 -4.55 -2.60
C ASP A 93 -13.31 -5.88 -1.88
N ARG A 94 -12.49 -6.89 -2.16
CA ARG A 94 -12.59 -8.22 -1.54
C ARG A 94 -12.34 -8.19 -0.04
N LEU A 95 -11.28 -7.49 0.40
CA LEU A 95 -10.95 -7.36 1.81
C LEU A 95 -12.02 -6.58 2.59
N ALA A 96 -12.53 -5.48 2.03
CA ALA A 96 -13.50 -4.64 2.72
C ALA A 96 -14.89 -5.32 2.83
N ARG A 97 -15.37 -5.93 1.73
CA ARG A 97 -16.68 -6.60 1.75
C ARG A 97 -16.72 -7.85 2.62
N SER A 98 -15.60 -8.52 2.80
CA SER A 98 -15.51 -9.72 3.67
C SER A 98 -15.23 -9.39 5.13
N GLY A 99 -14.95 -8.13 5.49
CA GLY A 99 -14.49 -7.74 6.83
C GLY A 99 -13.03 -8.12 7.15
N MET A 100 -12.33 -8.75 6.20
CA MET A 100 -10.94 -9.18 6.38
C MET A 100 -9.97 -7.99 6.48
N LEU A 101 -10.31 -6.83 5.89
CA LEU A 101 -9.48 -5.62 5.97
C LEU A 101 -9.25 -5.21 7.43
N ASP A 102 -10.33 -5.12 8.20
CA ASP A 102 -10.30 -4.73 9.60
C ASP A 102 -9.64 -5.80 10.47
N ALA A 103 -9.96 -7.08 10.23
CA ALA A 103 -9.36 -8.20 10.95
C ALA A 103 -7.83 -8.24 10.79
N ILE A 104 -7.31 -8.07 9.57
CA ILE A 104 -5.86 -8.00 9.33
C ILE A 104 -5.27 -6.78 10.01
N ARG A 105 -5.87 -5.59 9.80
CA ARG A 105 -5.38 -4.34 10.40
C ARG A 105 -5.23 -4.45 11.91
N ASP A 106 -6.24 -4.96 12.59
CA ASP A 106 -6.26 -5.06 14.04
C ASP A 106 -5.19 -6.05 14.53
N ARG A 107 -5.06 -7.23 13.89
CA ARG A 107 -4.01 -8.20 14.20
C ARG A 107 -2.59 -7.65 13.97
N VAL A 108 -2.38 -6.84 12.91
CA VAL A 108 -1.09 -6.21 12.64
C VAL A 108 -0.78 -5.13 13.69
N ARG A 109 -1.75 -4.37 14.11
CA ARG A 109 -1.62 -3.40 15.22
C ARG A 109 -1.31 -4.08 16.54
N ASP A 110 -1.86 -5.28 16.76
CA ASP A 110 -1.57 -6.14 17.91
C ASP A 110 -0.21 -6.86 17.82
N GLY A 111 0.56 -6.61 16.76
CA GLY A 111 1.95 -7.07 16.62
C GLY A 111 2.19 -8.18 15.60
N LEU A 112 1.17 -8.65 14.86
CA LEU A 112 1.39 -9.60 13.77
C LEU A 112 2.25 -8.96 12.67
N PRO A 113 3.41 -9.53 12.29
CA PRO A 113 4.21 -9.04 11.18
C PRO A 113 3.43 -9.04 9.87
N TYR A 114 3.59 -7.96 9.09
CA TYR A 114 2.92 -7.75 7.81
C TYR A 114 3.91 -7.68 6.67
N VAL A 115 3.68 -8.43 5.62
CA VAL A 115 4.36 -8.28 4.34
C VAL A 115 3.34 -7.86 3.29
N GLY A 116 3.65 -6.84 2.51
CA GLY A 116 2.82 -6.42 1.38
C GLY A 116 3.66 -6.20 0.12
N THR A 117 3.28 -6.81 -1.00
CA THR A 117 3.93 -6.56 -2.29
C THR A 117 2.99 -5.82 -3.23
N SER A 118 3.46 -4.77 -3.93
CA SER A 118 2.68 -4.02 -4.92
C SER A 118 1.34 -3.54 -4.35
N ALA A 119 0.20 -4.09 -4.79
CA ALA A 119 -1.12 -3.80 -4.23
C ALA A 119 -1.15 -4.00 -2.70
N GLY A 120 -0.52 -5.06 -2.18
CA GLY A 120 -0.38 -5.30 -0.75
C GLY A 120 0.42 -4.22 -0.02
N ALA A 121 1.44 -3.63 -0.67
CA ALA A 121 2.14 -2.47 -0.11
C ALA A 121 1.26 -1.22 -0.15
N ASN A 122 0.51 -0.99 -1.23
CA ASN A 122 -0.36 0.17 -1.37
C ASN A 122 -1.48 0.21 -0.32
N VAL A 123 -2.16 -0.93 -0.06
CA VAL A 123 -3.24 -1.00 0.95
C VAL A 123 -2.76 -0.86 2.40
N ALA A 124 -1.47 -0.93 2.67
CA ALA A 124 -0.91 -0.62 3.99
C ALA A 124 -0.98 0.89 4.32
N GLY A 125 -1.07 1.75 3.31
CA GLY A 125 -1.28 3.19 3.46
C GLY A 125 -2.69 3.57 3.91
N PRO A 126 -2.96 4.87 4.09
CA PRO A 126 -4.27 5.37 4.51
C PRO A 126 -5.36 5.14 3.47
N THR A 127 -5.02 5.23 2.18
CA THR A 127 -5.94 5.02 1.05
C THR A 127 -5.24 4.38 -0.13
N ILE A 128 -6.00 3.84 -1.09
CA ILE A 128 -5.45 3.32 -2.35
C ILE A 128 -5.31 4.38 -3.45
N ARG A 129 -5.48 5.67 -3.15
CA ARG A 129 -5.56 6.74 -4.16
C ARG A 129 -4.26 6.97 -4.94
N THR A 130 -3.15 6.44 -4.49
CA THR A 130 -1.85 6.51 -5.17
C THR A 130 -1.50 5.22 -5.93
N THR A 131 -2.46 4.31 -6.12
CA THR A 131 -2.27 3.12 -6.98
C THR A 131 -2.11 3.51 -8.44
N ASN A 132 -1.40 2.66 -9.20
CA ASN A 132 -1.26 2.80 -10.65
C ASN A 132 -2.26 1.92 -11.42
N ASP A 133 -3.09 1.16 -10.72
CA ASP A 133 -3.98 0.16 -11.30
C ASP A 133 -5.24 0.77 -11.93
N MET A 134 -5.83 0.04 -12.87
CA MET A 134 -7.14 0.37 -13.40
C MET A 134 -8.24 0.02 -12.39
N PRO A 135 -9.25 0.88 -12.20
CA PRO A 135 -10.39 0.63 -11.32
C PRO A 135 -11.38 -0.36 -11.97
N ILE A 136 -11.02 -1.64 -12.00
CA ILE A 136 -11.85 -2.71 -12.61
C ILE A 136 -13.08 -3.10 -11.77
N VAL A 137 -13.11 -2.68 -10.52
CA VAL A 137 -14.25 -2.79 -9.60
C VAL A 137 -14.33 -1.52 -8.76
N GLU A 138 -15.49 -1.27 -8.14
CA GLU A 138 -15.70 -0.14 -7.23
C GLU A 138 -15.74 -0.64 -5.78
N PRO A 139 -14.66 -0.47 -5.01
CA PRO A 139 -14.66 -0.81 -3.59
C PRO A 139 -15.57 0.13 -2.81
N PRO A 140 -16.09 -0.28 -1.63
CA PRO A 140 -17.01 0.55 -0.82
C PRO A 140 -16.42 1.89 -0.39
N SER A 141 -15.09 1.99 -0.32
CA SER A 141 -14.31 3.17 0.01
C SER A 141 -12.90 3.04 -0.55
N PHE A 142 -12.20 4.17 -0.70
CA PHE A 142 -10.75 4.15 -0.97
C PHE A 142 -9.92 4.05 0.32
N ALA A 143 -10.53 4.14 1.50
CA ALA A 143 -9.84 3.95 2.77
C ALA A 143 -9.27 2.53 2.85
N ALA A 144 -8.01 2.44 3.24
CA ALA A 144 -7.25 1.21 3.35
C ALA A 144 -6.85 0.93 4.81
N MET A 145 -5.77 0.20 5.07
CA MET A 145 -5.45 -0.23 6.44
C MET A 145 -4.92 0.88 7.35
N GLY A 146 -4.26 1.93 6.79
CA GLY A 146 -3.68 2.99 7.60
C GLY A 146 -2.65 2.48 8.63
N LEU A 147 -1.80 1.54 8.22
CA LEU A 147 -0.72 1.01 9.05
C LEU A 147 0.48 1.96 9.10
N VAL A 148 0.59 2.83 8.09
CA VAL A 148 1.59 3.91 8.03
C VAL A 148 0.87 5.24 7.74
N PRO A 149 1.42 6.40 8.20
CA PRO A 149 0.76 7.69 8.05
C PRO A 149 1.03 8.37 6.69
N PHE A 150 1.53 7.64 5.71
CA PHE A 150 1.84 8.12 4.36
C PHE A 150 1.25 7.20 3.30
N GLN A 151 1.01 7.75 2.12
CA GLN A 151 0.60 6.98 0.95
C GLN A 151 1.80 6.25 0.34
N ILE A 152 1.55 5.11 -0.28
CA ILE A 152 2.57 4.31 -0.97
C ILE A 152 2.20 4.23 -2.45
N ASN A 153 3.14 4.62 -3.32
CA ASN A 153 3.03 4.36 -4.75
C ASN A 153 4.09 3.32 -5.15
N PRO A 154 3.73 2.04 -5.26
CA PRO A 154 4.63 1.00 -5.74
C PRO A 154 4.82 1.11 -7.27
N HIS A 155 5.81 0.39 -7.81
CA HIS A 155 6.14 0.40 -9.24
C HIS A 155 6.40 1.82 -9.78
N TYR A 156 7.06 2.66 -8.99
CA TYR A 156 7.43 3.97 -9.49
C TYR A 156 8.52 3.83 -10.57
N ILE A 157 8.30 4.52 -11.68
CA ILE A 157 9.23 4.56 -12.81
C ILE A 157 9.62 6.01 -13.02
N ASP A 158 10.94 6.28 -12.98
CA ASP A 158 11.47 7.59 -13.33
C ASP A 158 11.19 7.89 -14.81
N ARG A 159 11.06 9.17 -15.13
CA ARG A 159 10.91 9.60 -16.51
C ARG A 159 12.17 9.24 -17.30
N ASP A 160 12.00 8.49 -18.36
CA ASP A 160 13.04 8.30 -19.36
C ASP A 160 13.21 9.59 -20.18
N PRO A 161 14.37 10.28 -20.11
CA PRO A 161 14.61 11.51 -20.86
C PRO A 161 14.55 11.30 -22.39
N ASP A 162 14.84 10.09 -22.86
CA ASP A 162 14.88 9.75 -24.30
C ASP A 162 13.52 9.23 -24.79
N SER A 163 12.52 9.11 -23.90
CA SER A 163 11.19 8.65 -24.28
C SER A 163 10.46 9.67 -25.15
N THR A 164 9.94 9.21 -26.28
CA THR A 164 9.05 9.99 -27.16
C THR A 164 7.60 10.01 -26.68
N HIS A 165 7.29 9.29 -25.61
CA HIS A 165 5.95 9.24 -25.02
C HIS A 165 5.57 10.61 -24.41
N LYS A 166 4.42 11.16 -24.84
CA LYS A 166 3.92 12.46 -24.39
C LYS A 166 2.83 12.37 -23.31
N GLY A 167 2.54 11.17 -22.84
CA GLY A 167 1.57 10.96 -21.76
C GLY A 167 2.13 11.37 -20.40
N GLU A 168 1.25 11.46 -19.42
CA GLU A 168 1.60 11.77 -18.04
C GLU A 168 2.60 10.77 -17.45
N THR A 169 3.60 11.30 -16.78
CA THR A 169 4.56 10.51 -15.99
C THR A 169 3.99 10.13 -14.62
N ARG A 170 4.57 9.16 -13.94
CA ARG A 170 4.26 8.86 -12.53
C ARG A 170 4.43 10.09 -11.65
N ASP A 171 5.50 10.85 -11.88
CA ASP A 171 5.80 12.09 -11.17
C ASP A 171 4.65 13.11 -11.29
N GLN A 172 4.18 13.37 -12.50
CA GLN A 172 3.08 14.30 -12.74
C GLN A 172 1.81 13.90 -11.99
N ARG A 173 1.45 12.61 -12.01
CA ARG A 173 0.26 12.09 -11.30
C ARG A 173 0.38 12.26 -9.79
N LEU A 174 1.56 12.03 -9.22
CA LEU A 174 1.77 12.23 -7.79
C LEU A 174 1.79 13.70 -7.40
N LEU A 175 2.37 14.58 -8.22
CA LEU A 175 2.29 16.03 -8.00
C LEU A 175 0.84 16.53 -8.08
N GLU A 176 0.03 16.02 -9.02
CA GLU A 176 -1.39 16.33 -9.09
C GLU A 176 -2.14 15.86 -7.84
N PHE A 177 -1.87 14.63 -7.36
CA PHE A 177 -2.42 14.14 -6.08
C PHE A 177 -2.11 15.10 -4.93
N MET A 178 -0.87 15.61 -4.84
CA MET A 178 -0.43 16.53 -3.78
C MET A 178 -1.13 17.90 -3.85
N THR A 179 -1.74 18.30 -4.96
CA THR A 179 -2.53 19.55 -5.01
C THR A 179 -3.75 19.53 -4.10
N GLN A 180 -4.35 18.35 -3.90
CA GLN A 180 -5.59 18.14 -3.15
C GLN A 180 -5.41 17.40 -1.83
N ASN A 181 -4.20 16.88 -1.54
CA ASN A 181 -3.94 16.03 -0.38
C ASN A 181 -2.70 16.52 0.36
N ASP A 182 -2.74 16.45 1.70
CA ASP A 182 -1.63 16.82 2.57
C ASP A 182 -0.80 15.61 3.03
N THR A 183 -1.35 14.39 2.84
CA THR A 183 -0.70 13.15 3.23
C THR A 183 0.57 12.94 2.40
N PRO A 184 1.75 12.74 3.02
CA PRO A 184 2.98 12.43 2.30
C PRO A 184 2.83 11.20 1.39
N VAL A 185 3.61 11.13 0.31
CA VAL A 185 3.66 9.96 -0.57
C VAL A 185 5.08 9.42 -0.64
N VAL A 186 5.25 8.13 -0.40
CA VAL A 186 6.49 7.40 -0.66
C VAL A 186 6.31 6.59 -1.95
N ALA A 187 7.01 7.01 -3.00
CA ALA A 187 6.99 6.36 -4.30
C ALA A 187 8.19 5.41 -4.42
N LEU A 188 7.92 4.12 -4.37
CA LEU A 188 8.93 3.06 -4.38
C LEU A 188 9.27 2.65 -5.81
N ARG A 189 10.53 2.83 -6.22
CA ARG A 189 11.03 2.25 -7.47
C ARG A 189 10.96 0.73 -7.43
N GLU A 190 10.90 0.07 -8.58
CA GLU A 190 11.05 -1.38 -8.64
C GLU A 190 12.41 -1.81 -8.06
N GLY A 191 12.41 -2.85 -7.24
CA GLY A 191 13.57 -3.25 -6.46
C GLY A 191 13.76 -2.48 -5.15
N ALA A 192 12.84 -1.59 -4.76
CA ALA A 192 12.81 -0.92 -3.47
C ALA A 192 11.78 -1.55 -2.52
N LEU A 193 12.03 -1.44 -1.23
CA LEU A 193 11.11 -1.81 -0.16
C LEU A 193 11.26 -0.86 1.04
N LEU A 194 10.24 -0.84 1.91
CA LEU A 194 10.29 -0.21 3.21
C LEU A 194 10.32 -1.28 4.30
N ASP A 195 11.27 -1.18 5.20
CA ASP A 195 11.29 -1.88 6.48
C ASP A 195 10.76 -0.90 7.53
N VAL A 196 9.61 -1.23 8.11
CA VAL A 196 8.95 -0.42 9.14
C VAL A 196 9.00 -1.20 10.44
N SER A 197 9.69 -0.68 11.43
CA SER A 197 9.78 -1.31 12.74
C SER A 197 9.93 -0.26 13.86
N ASP A 198 9.14 -0.41 14.91
CA ASP A 198 9.25 0.36 16.15
C ASP A 198 9.31 1.90 15.96
N GLY A 199 8.50 2.40 15.04
CA GLY A 199 8.43 3.83 14.73
C GLY A 199 9.52 4.34 13.79
N SER A 200 10.32 3.44 13.24
CA SER A 200 11.33 3.72 12.22
C SER A 200 10.89 3.21 10.85
N VAL A 201 11.26 3.94 9.80
CA VAL A 201 11.04 3.57 8.40
C VAL A 201 12.34 3.70 7.64
N GLU A 202 12.84 2.58 7.11
CA GLU A 202 14.06 2.54 6.30
C GLU A 202 13.73 2.11 4.88
N VAL A 203 14.26 2.84 3.89
CA VAL A 203 14.23 2.43 2.48
C VAL A 203 15.34 1.42 2.25
N ARG A 204 15.01 0.23 1.77
CA ARG A 204 15.96 -0.87 1.52
C ARG A 204 15.78 -1.46 0.12
N GLY A 205 16.61 -2.42 -0.23
CA GLY A 205 16.60 -3.11 -1.52
C GLY A 205 17.67 -2.62 -2.48
N ARG A 206 17.43 -2.78 -3.78
CA ARG A 206 18.37 -2.46 -4.87
C ARG A 206 18.19 -1.05 -5.44
N ALA A 207 17.03 -0.45 -5.19
CA ALA A 207 16.63 0.87 -5.66
C ALA A 207 16.11 1.72 -4.50
N GLY A 208 16.04 3.03 -4.73
CA GLY A 208 15.53 3.99 -3.74
C GLY A 208 14.06 4.36 -3.96
N ALA A 209 13.66 5.42 -3.30
CA ALA A 209 12.31 5.97 -3.35
C ALA A 209 12.35 7.48 -3.62
N TRP A 210 11.17 8.04 -3.99
CA TRP A 210 10.89 9.46 -3.92
C TRP A 210 9.91 9.74 -2.79
N VAL A 211 10.13 10.81 -2.06
CA VAL A 211 9.19 11.34 -1.06
C VAL A 211 8.61 12.65 -1.57
N TYR A 212 7.27 12.72 -1.57
CA TYR A 212 6.50 13.91 -1.94
C TYR A 212 5.84 14.49 -0.70
N LEU A 213 6.07 15.78 -0.47
CA LEU A 213 5.44 16.57 0.58
C LEU A 213 4.75 17.76 -0.07
N LYS A 214 3.56 18.13 0.41
CA LYS A 214 2.81 19.24 -0.16
C LYS A 214 3.59 20.56 -0.10
N GLY A 215 3.67 21.25 -1.23
CA GLY A 215 4.34 22.55 -1.34
C GLY A 215 5.86 22.48 -1.27
N GLN A 216 6.45 21.29 -1.37
CA GLN A 216 7.91 21.10 -1.41
C GLN A 216 8.33 20.35 -2.68
N ASP A 217 9.58 20.54 -3.09
CA ASP A 217 10.18 19.69 -4.10
C ASP A 217 10.29 18.25 -3.58
N ARG A 218 10.10 17.28 -4.47
CA ARG A 218 10.27 15.87 -4.11
C ARG A 218 11.71 15.60 -3.66
N ARG A 219 11.85 14.72 -2.69
CA ARG A 219 13.15 14.30 -2.14
C ARG A 219 13.48 12.89 -2.57
N GLU A 220 14.66 12.69 -3.16
CA GLU A 220 15.17 11.35 -3.44
C GLU A 220 15.69 10.70 -2.14
N VAL A 221 15.39 9.41 -1.99
CA VAL A 221 15.79 8.62 -0.82
C VAL A 221 16.48 7.35 -1.31
N PRO A 222 17.81 7.27 -1.24
CA PRO A 222 18.56 6.06 -1.62
C PRO A 222 18.34 4.92 -0.61
N PRO A 223 18.66 3.66 -1.01
CA PRO A 223 18.66 2.52 -0.09
C PRO A 223 19.56 2.76 1.13
N GLY A 224 19.17 2.24 2.29
CA GLY A 224 19.84 2.44 3.57
C GLY A 224 19.51 3.76 4.26
N THR A 225 18.58 4.54 3.72
CA THR A 225 18.19 5.84 4.29
C THR A 225 16.90 5.70 5.09
N ARG A 226 16.88 6.30 6.28
CA ARG A 226 15.68 6.39 7.13
C ARG A 226 14.86 7.62 6.78
N ILE A 227 13.53 7.46 6.86
CA ILE A 227 12.52 8.51 6.63
C ILE A 227 11.58 8.62 7.83
N ASP A 228 12.14 8.56 9.04
CA ASP A 228 11.39 8.60 10.30
C ASP A 228 10.63 9.92 10.50
N ASP A 229 11.05 10.98 9.81
CA ASP A 229 10.34 12.26 9.74
C ASP A 229 8.91 12.14 9.24
N LEU A 230 8.58 11.07 8.50
CA LEU A 230 7.22 10.80 8.03
C LEU A 230 6.32 10.11 9.07
N VAL A 231 6.88 9.50 10.11
CA VAL A 231 6.12 8.77 11.15
C VAL A 231 6.03 9.50 12.48
N GLY A 232 6.82 10.57 12.68
CA GLY A 232 6.83 11.40 13.88
C GLY A 232 5.88 12.60 13.87
N GLY A 233 5.06 12.77 12.83
CA GLY A 233 4.07 13.84 12.74
C GLY A 233 2.86 13.59 13.66
N PRO A 234 2.07 14.65 13.99
CA PRO A 234 0.85 14.49 14.78
C PRO A 234 -0.08 13.47 14.08
N GLU A 235 -0.70 12.61 14.88
CA GLU A 235 -1.69 11.63 14.39
C GLU A 235 -2.66 12.31 13.42
N PRO A 236 -2.95 11.73 12.23
CA PRO A 236 -3.97 12.30 11.35
C PRO A 236 -5.28 12.31 12.14
N GLY A 237 -5.78 13.51 12.41
CA GLY A 237 -6.99 13.73 13.20
C GLY A 237 -8.11 12.81 12.73
N GLY A 238 -8.75 12.14 13.67
CA GLY A 238 -9.92 11.30 13.44
C GLY A 238 -11.01 12.03 12.65
N PRO A 239 -12.06 11.35 12.15
CA PRO A 239 -13.01 11.86 11.19
C PRO A 239 -13.55 13.20 11.67
N ASP A 240 -13.44 14.20 10.80
CA ASP A 240 -13.77 15.61 10.96
C ASP A 240 -15.16 15.80 11.60
N ALA A 241 -15.20 15.96 12.91
CA ALA A 241 -16.38 16.37 13.65
C ALA A 241 -16.47 17.90 13.59
N GLY A 242 -17.18 18.40 12.59
CA GLY A 242 -17.74 19.76 12.65
C GLY A 242 -17.07 20.85 11.84
N ARG A 243 -17.09 20.77 10.53
CA ARG A 243 -17.15 21.99 9.70
C ARG A 243 -18.60 22.36 9.44
N SER A 244 -19.14 23.19 10.32
CA SER A 244 -20.35 23.96 10.07
C SER A 244 -20.13 24.84 8.82
N SER A 245 -20.70 24.43 7.70
CA SER A 245 -20.77 25.22 6.48
C SER A 245 -21.67 26.43 6.70
N LYS A 246 -21.09 27.57 7.11
CA LYS A 246 -21.77 28.84 6.91
C LYS A 246 -21.73 29.12 5.41
N GLY A 247 -22.88 28.88 4.77
CA GLY A 247 -23.10 29.17 3.36
C GLY A 247 -22.89 30.65 3.06
N ILE A 248 -21.96 30.92 2.15
CA ILE A 248 -21.86 32.21 1.44
C ILE A 248 -22.25 31.91 -0.02
N PHE A 249 -23.57 31.85 -0.26
CA PHE A 249 -24.10 32.09 -1.58
C PHE A 249 -24.96 33.36 -1.49
N PRO A 250 -24.67 34.40 -2.26
CA PRO A 250 -25.55 35.60 -2.37
C PRO A 250 -26.86 35.18 -3.06
N ARG A 251 -27.99 35.52 -2.44
CA ARG A 251 -29.30 35.35 -3.04
C ARG A 251 -29.44 36.28 -4.27
N PRO A 252 -30.00 35.79 -5.40
CA PRO A 252 -30.30 36.67 -6.50
C PRO A 252 -31.39 37.65 -6.10
N ALA A 253 -31.23 38.91 -6.52
CA ALA A 253 -32.17 40.00 -6.30
C ALA A 253 -33.52 39.67 -7.00
N ARG A 254 -34.62 39.81 -6.25
CA ARG A 254 -35.98 39.79 -6.80
C ARG A 254 -36.22 41.10 -7.59
N SER A 255 -36.36 41.00 -8.90
CA SER A 255 -36.88 42.07 -9.72
C SER A 255 -38.38 42.21 -9.43
N GLY A 256 -38.76 43.31 -8.77
CA GLY A 256 -40.15 43.73 -8.65
C GLY A 256 -40.59 44.33 -9.98
N THR A 257 -41.68 43.81 -10.52
CA THR A 257 -42.50 44.55 -11.50
C THR A 257 -43.77 44.89 -10.80
N GLY A 258 -43.89 46.20 -10.50
CA GLY A 258 -45.17 46.80 -10.20
C GLY A 258 -45.83 47.23 -11.49
N SER A 259 -47.07 47.00 -11.61
CA SER A 259 -48.17 47.79 -12.18
C SER A 259 -49.39 46.91 -12.30
#